data_e2902895764fbd291c8af17ef8501d42
#
_entry.id   e2902895764fbd291c8af17ef8501d42
#
_cell.length_a   1.000
_cell.length_b   1.000
_cell.length_c   1.000
_cell.angle_alpha   90.00
_cell.angle_beta   90.00
_cell.angle_gamma   90.00
#
_symmetry.space_group_name_H-M   'P 1'
#
loop_
_entity.id
_entity.type
_entity.pdbx_description
1 polymer ?
#
loop_
_entity_poly.entity_id
_entity_poly.type
_entity_poly.pdbx_seq_one_letter_code
_entity_poly.pdbx_strand_id
1 'polypeptide(L)'
;LHPGYITEDMAKRFYSMFWGREDVFAKRSRSGAYFPQCDNRWKADLCPKMRGEKAVCSECKNQKWTRLDAGKIVAHLLGYKEDGSDVIGVYPLLQDGTCRCLGFDFDNHEKGAEAADFANTDNRWQEEVDALRRI
;
A
#
# COMPACT_ATOMS: atom_id res chain seq x y z
N LEU A 1 20.00 11.81 -4.17
CA LEU A 1 19.32 11.42 -5.40
C LEU A 1 18.32 12.52 -5.75
N HIS A 2 18.51 13.18 -6.89
CA HIS A 2 17.60 14.23 -7.34
C HIS A 2 16.25 13.59 -7.74
N PRO A 3 15.11 14.05 -7.20
CA PRO A 3 13.81 13.43 -7.45
C PRO A 3 13.36 13.39 -8.92
N GLY A 4 14.02 14.13 -9.80
CA GLY A 4 13.66 14.23 -11.22
C GLY A 4 14.12 13.06 -12.12
N TYR A 5 14.70 12.00 -11.56
CA TYR A 5 15.37 10.98 -12.36
C TYR A 5 14.76 9.56 -12.25
N ILE A 6 13.46 9.46 -11.94
CA ILE A 6 12.82 8.14 -11.90
C ILE A 6 12.24 7.81 -13.27
N THR A 7 12.84 6.81 -13.91
CA THR A 7 12.37 6.29 -15.19
C THR A 7 11.30 5.21 -14.99
N GLU A 8 10.55 4.90 -16.04
CA GLU A 8 9.58 3.79 -16.01
C GLU A 8 10.24 2.45 -15.70
N ASP A 9 11.48 2.22 -16.17
CA ASP A 9 12.22 0.99 -15.88
C ASP A 9 12.60 0.89 -14.41
N MET A 10 12.97 1.99 -13.78
CA MET A 10 13.20 2.02 -12.32
C MET A 10 11.90 1.74 -11.56
N ALA A 11 10.79 2.30 -12.00
CA ALA A 11 9.48 2.04 -11.40
C ALA A 11 9.06 0.57 -11.57
N LYS A 12 9.28 -0.03 -12.72
CA LYS A 12 9.01 -1.46 -12.96
C LYS A 12 9.87 -2.36 -12.07
N ARG A 13 11.17 -2.07 -11.93
CA ARG A 13 12.08 -2.79 -11.04
C ARG A 13 11.65 -2.67 -9.57
N PHE A 14 11.30 -1.48 -9.13
CA PHE A 14 10.76 -1.27 -7.79
C PHE A 14 9.49 -2.09 -7.57
N TYR A 15 8.55 -2.01 -8.50
CA TYR A 15 7.29 -2.75 -8.41
C TYR A 15 7.49 -4.27 -8.39
N SER A 16 8.50 -4.79 -9.09
CA SER A 16 8.79 -6.23 -9.10
C SER A 16 9.15 -6.80 -7.71
N MET A 17 9.62 -5.96 -6.79
CA MET A 17 9.91 -6.36 -5.41
C MET A 17 8.64 -6.40 -4.53
N PHE A 18 7.61 -5.62 -4.88
CA PHE A 18 6.36 -5.47 -4.12
C PHE A 18 5.15 -5.89 -4.94
N TRP A 19 5.32 -6.84 -5.84
CA TRP A 19 4.30 -7.19 -6.80
C TRP A 19 3.02 -7.71 -6.13
N GLY A 20 1.91 -7.07 -6.47
CA GLY A 20 0.56 -7.43 -6.08
C GLY A 20 -0.42 -7.31 -7.23
N ARG A 21 -1.68 -7.05 -6.91
CA ARG A 21 -2.73 -6.82 -7.91
C ARG A 21 -2.41 -5.58 -8.75
N GLU A 22 -2.61 -5.71 -10.06
CA GLU A 22 -2.50 -4.60 -11.02
C GLU A 22 -3.84 -3.98 -11.37
N ASP A 23 -4.92 -4.72 -11.16
CA ASP A 23 -6.28 -4.29 -11.47
C ASP A 23 -6.83 -3.25 -10.48
N VAL A 24 -6.21 -3.15 -9.29
CA VAL A 24 -6.58 -2.20 -8.24
C VAL A 24 -5.36 -1.81 -7.41
N PHE A 25 -5.33 -0.58 -6.95
CA PHE A 25 -4.37 -0.12 -5.94
C PHE A 25 -5.08 0.80 -4.92
N ALA A 26 -4.48 0.96 -3.75
CA ALA A 26 -4.92 1.92 -2.77
C ALA A 26 -4.15 3.23 -2.89
N LYS A 27 -4.76 4.33 -2.45
CA LYS A 27 -4.11 5.62 -2.34
C LYS A 27 -4.29 6.16 -0.93
N ARG A 28 -3.21 6.73 -0.39
CA ARG A 28 -3.23 7.36 0.92
C ARG A 28 -4.05 8.65 0.86
N SER A 29 -4.91 8.85 1.85
CA SER A 29 -5.62 10.12 2.06
C SER A 29 -4.81 11.05 2.97
N ARG A 30 -5.22 12.31 3.06
CA ARG A 30 -4.63 13.28 4.00
C ARG A 30 -4.72 12.83 5.47
N SER A 31 -5.73 12.05 5.82
CA SER A 31 -5.89 11.48 7.17
C SER A 31 -5.02 10.24 7.43
N GLY A 32 -4.18 9.83 6.47
CA GLY A 32 -3.34 8.64 6.58
C GLY A 32 -4.01 7.33 6.19
N ALA A 33 -5.32 7.28 6.06
CA ALA A 33 -6.05 6.08 5.67
C ALA A 33 -5.86 5.76 4.17
N TYR A 34 -5.84 4.47 3.83
CA TYR A 34 -5.71 4.00 2.45
C TYR A 34 -7.07 3.57 1.89
N PHE A 35 -7.35 3.99 0.67
CA PHE A 35 -8.61 3.69 -0.02
C PHE A 35 -8.37 3.13 -1.41
N PRO A 36 -9.09 2.06 -1.81
CA PRO A 36 -9.01 1.55 -3.17
C PRO A 36 -9.44 2.63 -4.17
N GLN A 37 -8.74 2.69 -5.29
CA GLN A 37 -9.06 3.65 -6.33
C GLN A 37 -10.09 3.08 -7.29
N CYS A 38 -11.08 3.92 -7.61
CA CYS A 38 -12.19 3.57 -8.47
C CYS A 38 -12.48 4.75 -9.42
N ASP A 39 -12.58 4.48 -10.71
CA ASP A 39 -12.83 5.49 -11.75
C ASP A 39 -14.21 6.17 -11.61
N ASN A 40 -15.12 5.54 -10.88
CA ASN A 40 -16.46 6.06 -10.61
C ASN A 40 -16.58 6.79 -9.26
N ARG A 41 -15.51 6.88 -8.48
CA ARG A 41 -15.56 7.39 -7.09
C ARG A 41 -16.14 8.82 -6.96
N TRP A 42 -15.89 9.67 -7.95
CA TRP A 42 -16.29 11.08 -7.88
C TRP A 42 -17.52 11.41 -8.74
N LYS A 43 -18.20 10.40 -9.28
CA LYS A 43 -19.42 10.57 -10.09
C LYS A 43 -20.62 10.35 -9.19
N ALA A 44 -21.39 11.42 -8.94
CA ALA A 44 -22.52 11.39 -8.02
C ALA A 44 -23.64 10.41 -8.45
N ASP A 45 -23.82 10.23 -9.75
CA ASP A 45 -24.75 9.28 -10.35
C ASP A 45 -24.36 7.81 -10.18
N LEU A 46 -23.06 7.54 -10.05
CA LEU A 46 -22.52 6.18 -9.97
C LEU A 46 -22.02 5.80 -8.56
N CYS A 47 -21.42 6.76 -7.82
CA CYS A 47 -20.82 6.47 -6.54
C CYS A 47 -21.78 6.78 -5.37
N PRO A 48 -22.27 5.75 -4.65
CA PRO A 48 -23.17 5.95 -3.51
C PRO A 48 -22.59 6.86 -2.42
N LYS A 49 -21.28 6.79 -2.18
CA LYS A 49 -20.59 7.63 -1.19
C LYS A 49 -20.65 9.12 -1.52
N MET A 50 -20.74 9.48 -2.80
CA MET A 50 -20.90 10.87 -3.23
C MET A 50 -22.31 11.41 -2.94
N ARG A 51 -23.29 10.52 -2.75
CA ARG A 51 -24.64 10.84 -2.31
C ARG A 51 -24.82 10.77 -0.80
N GLY A 52 -23.72 10.57 -0.04
CA GLY A 52 -23.78 10.43 1.42
C GLY A 52 -24.26 9.05 1.90
N GLU A 53 -24.39 8.07 1.00
CA GLU A 53 -24.82 6.72 1.35
C GLU A 53 -23.66 5.92 1.95
N LYS A 54 -23.95 5.09 2.96
CA LYS A 54 -22.99 4.10 3.45
C LYS A 54 -22.85 2.97 2.42
N ALA A 55 -21.68 2.80 1.86
CA ALA A 55 -21.42 1.75 0.87
C ALA A 55 -20.02 1.15 1.06
N VAL A 56 -19.96 -0.18 0.94
CA VAL A 56 -18.73 -0.95 0.90
C VAL A 56 -18.27 -1.02 -0.55
N CYS A 57 -17.05 -0.53 -0.82
CA CYS A 57 -16.55 -0.42 -2.19
C CYS A 57 -16.39 -1.78 -2.89
N SER A 58 -16.08 -2.86 -2.14
CA SER A 58 -15.97 -4.22 -2.68
C SER A 58 -17.29 -4.81 -3.15
N GLU A 59 -18.44 -4.32 -2.63
CA GLU A 59 -19.79 -4.79 -2.94
C GLU A 59 -20.55 -3.84 -3.88
N CYS A 60 -19.90 -2.75 -4.29
CA CYS A 60 -20.55 -1.73 -5.11
C CYS A 60 -20.80 -2.21 -6.54
N LYS A 61 -22.06 -2.19 -6.98
CA LYS A 61 -22.46 -2.59 -8.33
C LYS A 61 -21.84 -1.72 -9.44
N ASN A 62 -21.50 -0.46 -9.12
CA ASN A 62 -20.88 0.49 -10.03
C ASN A 62 -19.36 0.53 -9.85
N GLN A 63 -18.76 -0.49 -9.22
CA GLN A 63 -17.35 -0.60 -9.01
C GLN A 63 -16.61 -0.65 -10.36
N LYS A 64 -15.61 0.20 -10.50
CA LYS A 64 -14.67 0.18 -11.63
C LYS A 64 -13.29 0.52 -11.09
N TRP A 65 -12.53 -0.52 -10.74
CA TRP A 65 -11.20 -0.32 -10.19
C TRP A 65 -10.28 0.38 -11.17
N THR A 66 -9.49 1.30 -10.65
CA THR A 66 -8.44 1.96 -11.40
C THR A 66 -7.20 1.08 -11.39
N ARG A 67 -6.69 0.73 -12.57
CA ARG A 67 -5.48 -0.08 -12.69
C ARG A 67 -4.24 0.66 -12.21
N LEU A 68 -3.32 -0.10 -11.61
CA LEU A 68 -1.98 0.35 -11.33
C LEU A 68 -1.15 0.35 -12.62
N ASP A 69 -0.44 1.42 -12.88
CA ASP A 69 0.47 1.59 -14.02
C ASP A 69 1.80 2.20 -13.59
N ALA A 70 2.79 2.17 -14.48
CA ALA A 70 4.11 2.70 -14.21
C ALA A 70 4.11 4.18 -13.83
N GLY A 71 3.23 4.99 -14.42
CA GLY A 71 3.12 6.43 -14.10
C GLY A 71 2.70 6.67 -12.65
N LYS A 72 1.81 5.84 -12.10
CA LYS A 72 1.39 5.92 -10.69
C LYS A 72 2.52 5.51 -9.73
N ILE A 73 3.32 4.53 -10.13
CA ILE A 73 4.50 4.11 -9.36
C ILE A 73 5.57 5.20 -9.39
N VAL A 74 5.82 5.81 -10.55
CA VAL A 74 6.73 6.96 -10.67
C VAL A 74 6.27 8.10 -9.76
N ALA A 75 4.99 8.46 -9.78
CA ALA A 75 4.44 9.52 -8.92
C ALA A 75 4.62 9.21 -7.42
N HIS A 76 4.43 7.94 -7.03
CA HIS A 76 4.70 7.49 -5.67
C HIS A 76 6.17 7.64 -5.27
N LEU A 77 7.09 7.23 -6.14
CA LEU A 77 8.53 7.29 -5.88
C LEU A 77 9.07 8.72 -5.85
N LEU A 78 8.46 9.62 -6.61
CA LEU A 78 8.82 11.04 -6.63
C LEU A 78 8.37 11.77 -5.37
N GLY A 79 7.23 11.41 -4.79
CA GLY A 79 6.78 11.93 -3.50
C GLY A 79 6.59 13.44 -3.48
N TYR A 80 6.01 14.03 -4.52
CA TYR A 80 5.89 15.50 -4.64
C TYR A 80 4.87 16.13 -3.70
N LYS A 81 3.96 15.33 -3.15
CA LYS A 81 2.88 15.88 -2.32
C LYS A 81 3.26 15.81 -0.84
N GLU A 82 3.39 16.98 -0.22
CA GLU A 82 3.68 17.11 1.21
C GLU A 82 2.65 16.38 2.10
N ASP A 83 1.39 16.31 1.66
CA ASP A 83 0.33 15.59 2.36
C ASP A 83 0.39 14.06 2.18
N GLY A 84 1.35 13.56 1.41
CA GLY A 84 1.54 12.15 1.12
C GLY A 84 0.40 11.51 0.31
N SER A 85 -0.45 12.31 -0.35
CA SER A 85 -1.57 11.79 -1.13
C SER A 85 -1.17 11.17 -2.47
N ASP A 86 0.11 11.15 -2.82
CA ASP A 86 0.71 10.40 -3.92
C ASP A 86 1.25 9.03 -3.48
N VAL A 87 1.32 8.77 -2.18
CA VAL A 87 1.67 7.44 -1.66
C VAL A 87 0.59 6.43 -2.02
N ILE A 88 1.01 5.32 -2.61
CA ILE A 88 0.12 4.21 -2.98
C ILE A 88 0.39 2.98 -2.13
N GLY A 89 -0.61 2.10 -2.04
CA GLY A 89 -0.50 0.78 -1.47
C GLY A 89 -0.93 -0.28 -2.49
N VAL A 90 -0.25 -1.40 -2.50
CA VAL A 90 -0.60 -2.55 -3.33
C VAL A 90 -1.39 -3.56 -2.51
N TYR A 91 -2.22 -4.35 -3.18
CA TYR A 91 -2.91 -5.49 -2.58
C TYR A 91 -2.09 -6.74 -2.89
N PRO A 92 -1.40 -7.33 -1.91
CA PRO A 92 -0.51 -8.47 -2.16
C PRO A 92 -1.27 -9.75 -2.51
N LEU A 93 -2.49 -9.94 -2.00
CA LEU A 93 -3.32 -11.10 -2.28
C LEU A 93 -3.93 -10.98 -3.69
N LEU A 94 -3.55 -11.89 -4.58
CA LEU A 94 -4.05 -11.97 -5.95
C LEU A 94 -5.47 -12.56 -6.00
N GLN A 95 -6.13 -12.45 -7.16
CA GLN A 95 -7.50 -12.93 -7.33
C GLN A 95 -7.63 -14.47 -7.25
N ASP A 96 -6.55 -15.18 -7.54
CA ASP A 96 -6.46 -16.64 -7.42
C ASP A 96 -6.15 -17.12 -5.99
N GLY A 97 -6.07 -16.21 -5.03
CA GLY A 97 -5.76 -16.52 -3.63
C GLY A 97 -4.27 -16.69 -3.33
N THR A 98 -3.40 -16.48 -4.31
CA THR A 98 -1.94 -16.52 -4.10
C THR A 98 -1.38 -15.14 -3.75
N CYS A 99 -0.17 -15.09 -3.22
CA CYS A 99 0.60 -13.86 -3.04
C CYS A 99 2.05 -14.08 -3.49
N ARG A 100 2.72 -12.98 -3.88
CA ARG A 100 4.11 -13.01 -4.38
C ARG A 100 5.09 -12.33 -3.46
N CYS A 101 4.59 -11.63 -2.47
CA CYS A 101 5.38 -11.07 -1.38
C CYS A 101 4.70 -11.36 -0.05
N LEU A 102 5.51 -11.57 0.97
CA LEU A 102 5.07 -11.78 2.33
C LEU A 102 5.74 -10.71 3.19
N GLY A 103 4.94 -9.94 3.92
CA GLY A 103 5.41 -8.97 4.89
C GLY A 103 5.25 -9.53 6.30
N PHE A 104 6.30 -9.44 7.10
CA PHE A 104 6.25 -9.71 8.51
C PHE A 104 6.40 -8.39 9.25
N ASP A 105 5.52 -8.16 10.22
CA ASP A 105 5.56 -6.99 11.09
C ASP A 105 5.74 -7.50 12.53
N PHE A 106 6.86 -7.14 13.14
CA PHE A 106 7.21 -7.56 14.50
C PHE A 106 6.96 -6.40 15.46
N ASP A 107 5.72 -6.28 15.89
CA ASP A 107 5.33 -5.25 16.85
C ASP A 107 5.61 -5.70 18.30
N ASN A 108 6.23 -4.82 19.07
CA ASN A 108 6.27 -5.00 20.53
C ASN A 108 4.99 -4.41 21.14
N HIS A 109 4.07 -5.28 21.52
CA HIS A 109 2.80 -4.90 22.17
C HIS A 109 2.90 -4.71 23.69
N GLU A 110 4.08 -4.77 24.29
CA GLU A 110 4.24 -4.47 25.70
C GLU A 110 3.94 -2.99 25.97
N LYS A 111 2.87 -2.72 26.69
CA LYS A 111 2.44 -1.37 27.07
C LYS A 111 3.53 -0.74 27.95
N GLY A 112 4.21 0.28 27.41
CA GLY A 112 5.20 1.08 28.14
C GLY A 112 6.62 1.00 27.60
N ALA A 113 6.89 0.23 26.55
CA ALA A 113 8.18 0.30 25.86
C ALA A 113 8.28 1.62 25.09
N GLU A 114 9.01 2.58 25.63
CA GLU A 114 9.38 3.79 24.90
C GLU A 114 10.33 3.42 23.75
N ALA A 115 10.32 4.20 22.67
CA ALA A 115 11.15 3.98 21.48
C ALA A 115 12.67 3.92 21.77
N ALA A 116 13.11 4.27 22.97
CA ALA A 116 14.48 4.15 23.45
C ALA A 116 14.91 2.71 23.77
N ASP A 117 13.97 1.81 23.97
CA ASP A 117 14.27 0.40 24.31
C ASP A 117 14.61 -0.48 23.10
N PHE A 118 14.47 0.02 21.88
CA PHE A 118 14.90 -0.70 20.67
C PHE A 118 16.40 -1.08 20.67
N ALA A 119 17.21 -0.36 21.38
CA ALA A 119 18.66 -0.68 21.50
C ALA A 119 18.98 -1.76 22.55
N ASN A 120 18.03 -2.11 23.39
CA ASN A 120 18.23 -3.05 24.52
C ASN A 120 17.20 -4.20 24.55
N THR A 121 16.34 -4.29 23.56
CA THR A 121 15.44 -5.41 23.47
C THR A 121 16.17 -6.67 23.03
N ASP A 122 16.13 -7.66 23.92
CA ASP A 122 16.22 -9.08 23.67
C ASP A 122 16.33 -9.42 22.18
N ASN A 123 17.34 -10.19 21.82
CA ASN A 123 17.59 -10.69 20.46
C ASN A 123 16.43 -11.54 19.87
N ARG A 124 15.22 -11.47 20.44
CA ARG A 124 14.04 -12.23 19.98
C ARG A 124 13.70 -11.98 18.52
N TRP A 125 13.74 -10.72 18.08
CA TRP A 125 13.50 -10.40 16.66
C TRP A 125 14.56 -11.05 15.75
N GLN A 126 15.81 -11.14 16.23
CA GLN A 126 16.88 -11.79 15.47
C GLN A 126 16.65 -13.31 15.39
N GLU A 127 16.19 -13.92 16.47
CA GLU A 127 15.85 -15.35 16.51
C GLU A 127 14.68 -15.66 15.57
N GLU A 128 13.68 -14.78 15.50
CA GLU A 128 12.55 -14.91 14.59
C GLU A 128 12.98 -14.73 13.11
N VAL A 129 13.82 -13.74 12.82
CA VAL A 129 14.41 -13.56 11.47
C VAL A 129 15.25 -14.77 11.09
N ASP A 130 16.05 -15.33 12.00
CA ASP A 130 16.87 -16.49 11.75
C ASP A 130 16.04 -17.78 11.61
N ALA A 131 14.89 -17.86 12.28
CA ALA A 131 13.92 -18.94 12.07
C ALA A 131 13.32 -18.88 10.65
N LEU A 132 12.97 -17.68 10.18
CA LEU A 132 12.44 -17.47 8.83
C LEU A 132 13.46 -17.76 7.72
N ARG A 133 14.76 -17.55 7.97
CA ARG A 133 15.82 -17.89 7.00
C ARG A 133 16.03 -19.38 6.81
N ARG A 134 15.47 -20.21 7.69
CA ARG A 134 15.61 -21.68 7.66
C ARG A 134 14.46 -22.40 6.93
N ILE A 135 13.43 -21.65 6.51
CA ILE A 135 12.32 -22.12 5.67
C ILE A 135 12.69 -21.95 4.21
#